data_3d7b88484453bd4e86a49c23b5d669e3
#
_entry.id   3d7b88484453bd4e86a49c23b5d669e3
#
_cell.length_a   1.000
_cell.length_b   1.000
_cell.length_c   1.000
_cell.angle_alpha   90.00
_cell.angle_beta   90.00
_cell.angle_gamma   90.00
#
_symmetry.space_group_name_H-M   'P 1'
#
loop_
_entity.id
_entity.type
_entity.pdbx_description
1 polymer ?
#
loop_
_entity_poly.entity_id
_entity_poly.type
_entity_poly.pdbx_seq_one_letter_code
_entity_poly.pdbx_strand_id
1 'polypeptide(L)'
;KVVREGKSFLLFANLIMTAFQKRLGSQLGVKPGAEMLAAAQASERVNAELLLADRDVKITLQRTWRGMPFLGRMKVLSQLLASLFIREEISKEEIEKLKESDALSEAMEMLADQSPEMKRILIDERDQFMAEKIRQAPGKRIVAVVGAGHVKGLTLELEREHNLAELETVPPPGKLGIWLKWGIPALIVGLIAYGFFAIDTDVSIEMIQRWFLINGTLSAIGTAIAFGHPITIATAFVAAPFTSLNPAVAAGWVAGLVEAFLRKPQVRDFENLADDITHLRGFWQNNITRILLVVMFANLGSAIGTFAGGFAIASLL
;
A
#
# COMPACT_ATOMS: atom_id res chain seq x y z
N LYS A 1 -15.96 5.15 -4.93
CA LYS A 1 -16.05 4.06 -3.95
C LYS A 1 -14.67 3.81 -3.31
N VAL A 2 -13.59 3.56 -4.08
CA VAL A 2 -12.23 3.26 -3.59
C VAL A 2 -11.67 4.36 -2.67
N VAL A 3 -11.79 5.62 -3.06
CA VAL A 3 -11.32 6.76 -2.27
C VAL A 3 -12.10 6.86 -0.94
N ARG A 4 -13.44 6.72 -0.99
CA ARG A 4 -14.32 6.81 0.19
C ARG A 4 -14.14 5.64 1.16
N GLU A 5 -13.74 4.46 0.68
CA GLU A 5 -13.50 3.27 1.50
C GLU A 5 -12.08 3.20 2.07
N GLY A 6 -11.24 4.23 1.86
CA GLY A 6 -9.86 4.25 2.35
C GLY A 6 -8.93 3.24 1.67
N LYS A 7 -9.33 2.69 0.52
CA LYS A 7 -8.58 1.67 -0.22
C LYS A 7 -7.59 2.24 -1.22
N SER A 8 -7.46 3.58 -1.27
CA SER A 8 -6.57 4.27 -2.22
C SER A 8 -5.12 3.85 -2.08
N PHE A 9 -4.65 3.64 -0.84
CA PHE A 9 -3.28 3.16 -0.57
C PHE A 9 -3.05 1.74 -1.10
N LEU A 10 -4.00 0.82 -0.87
CA LEU A 10 -3.92 -0.55 -1.39
C LEU A 10 -3.95 -0.58 -2.91
N LEU A 11 -4.79 0.26 -3.53
CA LEU A 11 -4.82 0.37 -4.99
C LEU A 11 -3.49 0.93 -5.52
N PHE A 12 -2.95 1.96 -4.88
CA PHE A 12 -1.67 2.55 -5.26
C PHE A 12 -0.51 1.53 -5.12
N ALA A 13 -0.46 0.79 -4.02
CA ALA A 13 0.52 -0.26 -3.80
C ALA A 13 0.41 -1.39 -4.86
N ASN A 14 -0.82 -1.80 -5.20
CA ASN A 14 -1.04 -2.76 -6.28
C ASN A 14 -0.58 -2.23 -7.65
N LEU A 15 -0.81 -0.95 -7.94
CA LEU A 15 -0.35 -0.34 -9.20
C LEU A 15 1.18 -0.30 -9.27
N ILE A 16 1.86 0.09 -8.18
CA ILE A 16 3.33 0.07 -8.11
C ILE A 16 3.85 -1.36 -8.32
N MET A 17 3.26 -2.34 -7.65
CA MET A 17 3.65 -3.74 -7.80
C MET A 17 3.45 -4.22 -9.24
N THR A 18 2.31 -3.90 -9.86
CA THR A 18 2.02 -4.24 -11.26
C THR A 18 3.02 -3.56 -12.21
N ALA A 19 3.35 -2.29 -11.97
CA ALA A 19 4.35 -1.57 -12.74
C ALA A 19 5.73 -2.23 -12.66
N PHE A 20 6.14 -2.60 -11.44
CA PHE A 20 7.40 -3.31 -11.20
C PHE A 20 7.42 -4.66 -11.92
N GLN A 21 6.39 -5.48 -11.75
CA GLN A 21 6.27 -6.78 -12.40
C GLN A 21 6.28 -6.66 -13.93
N LYS A 22 5.56 -5.66 -14.49
CA LYS A 22 5.54 -5.42 -15.95
C LYS A 22 6.91 -4.98 -16.47
N ARG A 23 7.60 -4.09 -15.74
CA ARG A 23 8.96 -3.65 -16.08
C ARG A 23 9.94 -4.83 -16.06
N LEU A 24 9.92 -5.63 -15.01
CA LEU A 24 10.75 -6.82 -14.89
C LEU A 24 10.42 -7.82 -16.01
N GLY A 25 9.14 -8.09 -16.25
CA GLY A 25 8.68 -8.98 -17.33
C GLY A 25 9.13 -8.51 -18.71
N SER A 26 9.12 -7.19 -18.99
CA SER A 26 9.59 -6.65 -20.27
C SER A 26 11.12 -6.81 -20.47
N GLN A 27 11.90 -6.73 -19.39
CA GLN A 27 13.34 -6.98 -19.41
C GLN A 27 13.66 -8.46 -19.63
N LEU A 28 12.84 -9.35 -19.08
CA LEU A 28 12.99 -10.81 -19.19
C LEU A 28 12.36 -11.38 -20.47
N GLY A 29 11.63 -10.58 -21.25
CA GLY A 29 10.86 -11.05 -22.40
C GLY A 29 9.69 -11.97 -22.06
N VAL A 30 9.24 -11.98 -20.78
CA VAL A 30 8.16 -12.82 -20.27
C VAL A 30 7.03 -11.94 -19.76
N LYS A 31 5.78 -12.27 -20.11
CA LYS A 31 4.61 -11.59 -19.55
C LYS A 31 4.34 -12.18 -18.15
N PRO A 32 4.29 -11.36 -17.09
CA PRO A 32 3.93 -11.84 -15.75
C PRO A 32 2.59 -12.59 -15.78
N GLY A 33 2.54 -13.77 -15.15
CA GLY A 33 1.37 -14.63 -15.12
C GLY A 33 1.09 -15.44 -16.39
N ALA A 34 1.98 -15.40 -17.39
CA ALA A 34 1.81 -16.18 -18.62
C ALA A 34 1.77 -17.69 -18.32
N GLU A 35 2.55 -18.15 -17.35
CA GLU A 35 2.57 -19.53 -16.87
C GLU A 35 1.22 -19.96 -16.27
N MET A 36 0.61 -19.09 -15.47
CA MET A 36 -0.71 -19.35 -14.87
C MET A 36 -1.81 -19.38 -15.92
N LEU A 37 -1.75 -18.46 -16.88
CA LEU A 37 -2.69 -18.44 -18.01
C LEU A 37 -2.54 -19.69 -18.88
N ALA A 38 -1.30 -20.11 -19.17
CA ALA A 38 -1.04 -21.34 -19.92
C ALA A 38 -1.54 -22.60 -19.19
N ALA A 39 -1.37 -22.64 -17.86
CA ALA A 39 -1.91 -23.72 -17.03
C ALA A 39 -3.44 -23.76 -17.07
N ALA A 40 -4.12 -22.62 -16.96
CA ALA A 40 -5.58 -22.53 -17.07
C ALA A 40 -6.07 -23.00 -18.46
N GLN A 41 -5.44 -22.55 -19.53
CA GLN A 41 -5.77 -23.01 -20.89
C GLN A 41 -5.49 -24.51 -21.10
N ALA A 42 -4.46 -25.05 -20.47
CA ALA A 42 -4.17 -26.47 -20.52
C ALA A 42 -5.24 -27.28 -19.78
N SER A 43 -5.71 -26.81 -18.62
CA SER A 43 -6.79 -27.48 -17.88
C SER A 43 -8.09 -27.58 -18.71
N GLU A 44 -8.45 -26.51 -19.42
CA GLU A 44 -9.61 -26.52 -20.33
C GLU A 44 -9.44 -27.57 -21.45
N ARG A 45 -8.25 -27.65 -22.06
CA ARG A 45 -7.96 -28.61 -23.16
C ARG A 45 -8.08 -30.06 -22.72
N VAL A 46 -7.73 -30.39 -21.49
CA VAL A 46 -7.80 -31.76 -20.97
C VAL A 46 -9.06 -32.01 -20.13
N ASN A 47 -9.98 -31.03 -20.11
CA ASN A 47 -11.19 -31.06 -19.30
C ASN A 47 -10.94 -31.37 -17.82
N ALA A 48 -9.87 -30.78 -17.28
CA ALA A 48 -9.54 -30.88 -15.85
C ALA A 48 -10.22 -29.76 -15.07
N GLU A 49 -10.61 -30.05 -13.84
CA GLU A 49 -11.10 -29.01 -12.91
C GLU A 49 -9.96 -28.06 -12.53
N LEU A 50 -10.22 -26.75 -12.66
CA LEU A 50 -9.25 -25.70 -12.30
C LEU A 50 -9.53 -25.22 -10.88
N LEU A 51 -8.55 -25.40 -9.99
CA LEU A 51 -8.57 -24.89 -8.62
C LEU A 51 -7.54 -23.78 -8.44
N LEU A 52 -7.98 -22.60 -7.96
CA LEU A 52 -7.08 -21.54 -7.55
C LEU A 52 -6.62 -21.80 -6.12
N ALA A 53 -5.36 -22.19 -5.96
CA ALA A 53 -4.83 -22.65 -4.69
C ALA A 53 -4.18 -21.55 -3.83
N ASP A 54 -3.80 -20.40 -4.41
CA ASP A 54 -3.12 -19.34 -3.65
C ASP A 54 -4.10 -18.50 -2.83
N ARG A 55 -3.59 -17.92 -1.75
CA ARG A 55 -4.33 -17.04 -0.85
C ARG A 55 -4.57 -15.68 -1.51
N ASP A 56 -5.75 -15.05 -1.24
CA ASP A 56 -6.05 -13.70 -1.73
C ASP A 56 -4.92 -12.74 -1.34
N VAL A 57 -4.39 -12.04 -2.36
CA VAL A 57 -3.30 -11.07 -2.21
C VAL A 57 -3.63 -9.96 -1.19
N LYS A 58 -4.90 -9.58 -1.04
CA LYS A 58 -5.32 -8.57 -0.05
C LYS A 58 -5.10 -9.08 1.37
N ILE A 59 -5.44 -10.35 1.62
CA ILE A 59 -5.23 -10.98 2.93
C ILE A 59 -3.73 -11.02 3.21
N THR A 60 -2.95 -11.49 2.25
CA THR A 60 -1.48 -11.55 2.36
C THR A 60 -0.88 -10.18 2.67
N LEU A 61 -1.20 -9.15 1.90
CA LEU A 61 -0.71 -7.79 2.13
C LEU A 61 -1.15 -7.20 3.48
N GLN A 62 -2.41 -7.44 3.87
CA GLN A 62 -2.92 -6.95 5.16
C GLN A 62 -2.27 -7.67 6.34
N ARG A 63 -2.07 -8.99 6.26
CA ARG A 63 -1.36 -9.77 7.28
C ARG A 63 0.09 -9.31 7.40
N THR A 64 0.80 -9.17 6.28
CA THR A 64 2.18 -8.66 6.24
C THR A 64 2.28 -7.28 6.89
N TRP A 65 1.43 -6.35 6.48
CA TRP A 65 1.43 -4.99 7.05
C TRP A 65 1.12 -4.98 8.55
N ARG A 66 0.17 -5.79 9.01
CA ARG A 66 -0.22 -5.85 10.43
C ARG A 66 0.74 -6.68 11.27
N GLY A 67 1.40 -7.67 10.71
CA GLY A 67 2.41 -8.50 11.38
C GLY A 67 3.71 -7.75 11.65
N MET A 68 4.06 -6.76 10.82
CA MET A 68 5.31 -6.00 11.01
C MET A 68 5.24 -5.01 12.17
N PRO A 69 6.31 -4.89 12.98
CA PRO A 69 6.45 -3.82 13.97
C PRO A 69 6.52 -2.44 13.28
N PHE A 70 6.24 -1.36 14.02
CA PHE A 70 6.20 0.00 13.48
C PHE A 70 7.49 0.39 12.73
N LEU A 71 8.65 0.12 13.31
CA LEU A 71 9.94 0.40 12.67
C LEU A 71 10.14 -0.41 11.38
N GLY A 72 9.69 -1.66 11.34
CA GLY A 72 9.71 -2.48 10.13
C GLY A 72 8.87 -1.88 9.01
N ARG A 73 7.67 -1.39 9.32
CA ARG A 73 6.81 -0.68 8.35
C ARG A 73 7.47 0.58 7.80
N MET A 74 8.12 1.37 8.67
CA MET A 74 8.86 2.58 8.27
C MET A 74 10.05 2.23 7.36
N LYS A 75 10.79 1.18 7.69
CA LYS A 75 11.90 0.69 6.86
C LYS A 75 11.41 0.27 5.47
N VAL A 76 10.36 -0.55 5.39
CA VAL A 76 9.78 -0.99 4.11
C VAL A 76 9.26 0.21 3.31
N LEU A 77 8.56 1.14 3.96
CA LEU A 77 8.04 2.33 3.29
C LEU A 77 9.16 3.21 2.75
N SER A 78 10.23 3.44 3.52
CA SER A 78 11.40 4.22 3.08
C SER A 78 12.12 3.53 1.91
N GLN A 79 12.27 2.22 1.94
CA GLN A 79 12.86 1.44 0.84
C GLN A 79 12.01 1.51 -0.43
N LEU A 80 10.67 1.38 -0.32
CA LEU A 80 9.76 1.54 -1.44
C LEU A 80 9.84 2.95 -2.04
N LEU A 81 9.91 3.98 -1.20
CA LEU A 81 10.07 5.35 -1.67
C LEU A 81 11.44 5.55 -2.34
N ALA A 82 12.51 5.03 -1.76
CA ALA A 82 13.86 5.11 -2.34
C ALA A 82 13.93 4.39 -3.70
N SER A 83 13.28 3.23 -3.85
CA SER A 83 13.26 2.48 -5.11
C SER A 83 12.59 3.22 -6.28
N LEU A 84 11.73 4.20 -6.00
CA LEU A 84 11.15 5.07 -7.04
C LEU A 84 12.18 6.00 -7.67
N PHE A 85 13.26 6.33 -6.94
CA PHE A 85 14.32 7.24 -7.39
C PHE A 85 15.56 6.51 -7.90
N ILE A 86 15.76 5.25 -7.50
CA ILE A 86 16.90 4.44 -7.91
C ILE A 86 16.52 3.73 -9.22
N ARG A 87 17.22 4.10 -10.31
CA ARG A 87 17.13 3.42 -11.59
C ARG A 87 18.27 2.40 -11.68
N GLU A 88 18.19 1.31 -10.97
CA GLU A 88 19.06 0.18 -11.24
C GLU A 88 18.51 -0.58 -12.45
N GLU A 89 19.27 -0.61 -13.53
CA GLU A 89 19.07 -1.55 -14.62
C GLU A 89 19.68 -2.87 -14.18
N ILE A 90 18.80 -3.85 -13.89
CA ILE A 90 19.25 -5.21 -13.58
C ILE A 90 19.92 -5.74 -14.85
N SER A 91 21.20 -6.07 -14.76
CA SER A 91 21.95 -6.59 -15.92
C SER A 91 21.43 -7.96 -16.34
N LYS A 92 21.65 -8.32 -17.61
CA LYS A 92 21.26 -9.66 -18.10
C LYS A 92 21.98 -10.77 -17.34
N GLU A 93 23.22 -10.51 -16.92
CA GLU A 93 24.05 -11.42 -16.16
C GLU A 93 23.48 -11.66 -14.75
N GLU A 94 22.96 -10.63 -14.09
CA GLU A 94 22.28 -10.75 -12.78
C GLU A 94 20.97 -11.54 -12.92
N ILE A 95 20.24 -11.33 -14.01
CA ILE A 95 19.01 -12.08 -14.32
C ILE A 95 19.33 -13.56 -14.55
N GLU A 96 20.40 -13.87 -15.29
CA GLU A 96 20.82 -15.25 -15.55
C GLU A 96 21.23 -15.96 -14.26
N LYS A 97 21.95 -15.28 -13.36
CA LYS A 97 22.25 -15.78 -12.00
C LYS A 97 21.00 -16.04 -11.18
N LEU A 98 19.99 -15.15 -11.25
CA LEU A 98 18.72 -15.36 -10.53
C LEU A 98 17.89 -16.55 -11.02
N LYS A 99 18.19 -17.10 -12.21
CA LYS A 99 17.55 -18.33 -12.70
C LYS A 99 18.19 -19.61 -12.11
N GLU A 100 19.38 -19.50 -11.57
CA GLU A 100 20.00 -20.61 -10.86
C GLU A 100 19.28 -20.87 -9.54
N SER A 101 19.04 -22.14 -9.21
CA SER A 101 18.27 -22.53 -7.99
C SER A 101 18.89 -22.00 -6.70
N ASP A 102 20.21 -21.84 -6.70
CA ASP A 102 20.97 -21.37 -5.53
C ASP A 102 20.74 -19.89 -5.26
N ALA A 103 20.71 -19.05 -6.29
CA ALA A 103 20.47 -17.61 -6.13
C ALA A 103 19.05 -17.30 -5.60
N LEU A 104 18.05 -18.08 -5.99
CA LEU A 104 16.71 -17.95 -5.44
C LEU A 104 16.68 -18.34 -3.95
N SER A 105 17.40 -19.39 -3.57
CA SER A 105 17.53 -19.82 -2.16
C SER A 105 18.27 -18.76 -1.34
N GLU A 106 19.35 -18.18 -1.84
CA GLU A 106 20.07 -17.07 -1.19
C GLU A 106 19.18 -15.82 -1.01
N ALA A 107 18.40 -15.45 -2.02
CA ALA A 107 17.47 -14.33 -1.91
C ALA A 107 16.39 -14.57 -0.84
N MET A 108 15.90 -15.81 -0.71
CA MET A 108 14.96 -16.24 0.32
C MET A 108 15.58 -16.20 1.72
N GLU A 109 16.85 -16.60 1.86
CA GLU A 109 17.60 -16.53 3.11
C GLU A 109 17.87 -15.08 3.51
N MET A 110 18.29 -14.22 2.55
CA MET A 110 18.44 -12.78 2.80
C MET A 110 17.13 -12.14 3.27
N LEU A 111 15.98 -12.51 2.69
CA LEU A 111 14.69 -12.03 3.15
C LEU A 111 14.37 -12.52 4.56
N ALA A 112 14.71 -13.76 4.88
CA ALA A 112 14.55 -14.33 6.21
C ALA A 112 15.37 -13.59 7.26
N ASP A 113 16.62 -13.26 6.94
CA ASP A 113 17.53 -12.55 7.84
C ASP A 113 17.12 -11.08 8.04
N GLN A 114 16.75 -10.40 6.96
CA GLN A 114 16.37 -8.99 7.01
C GLN A 114 14.99 -8.75 7.61
N SER A 115 14.05 -9.65 7.39
CA SER A 115 12.68 -9.54 7.86
C SER A 115 11.99 -10.91 7.98
N PRO A 116 12.23 -11.65 9.09
CA PRO A 116 11.64 -12.97 9.33
C PRO A 116 10.10 -12.96 9.21
N GLU A 117 9.46 -11.90 9.70
CA GLU A 117 8.01 -11.73 9.63
C GLU A 117 7.48 -11.62 8.19
N MET A 118 8.22 -10.92 7.32
CA MET A 118 7.86 -10.82 5.91
C MET A 118 7.98 -12.19 5.23
N LYS A 119 9.10 -12.89 5.41
CA LYS A 119 9.29 -14.24 4.87
C LYS A 119 8.17 -15.15 5.32
N ARG A 120 7.88 -15.18 6.63
CA ARG A 120 6.82 -16.01 7.21
C ARG A 120 5.47 -15.76 6.53
N ILE A 121 5.07 -14.51 6.34
CA ILE A 121 3.72 -14.20 5.85
C ILE A 121 3.64 -14.25 4.31
N LEU A 122 4.67 -13.79 3.61
CA LEU A 122 4.67 -13.71 2.15
C LEU A 122 5.00 -15.05 1.48
N ILE A 123 5.68 -15.94 2.20
CA ILE A 123 6.16 -17.19 1.65
C ILE A 123 5.60 -18.37 2.44
N ASP A 124 6.02 -18.55 3.72
CA ASP A 124 5.74 -19.78 4.46
C ASP A 124 4.22 -19.97 4.69
N GLU A 125 3.47 -18.94 5.09
CA GLU A 125 2.01 -19.04 5.24
C GLU A 125 1.28 -19.30 3.91
N ARG A 126 1.82 -18.82 2.77
CA ARG A 126 1.26 -19.13 1.46
C ARG A 126 1.55 -20.56 1.05
N ASP A 127 2.74 -21.07 1.37
CA ASP A 127 3.07 -22.47 1.15
C ASP A 127 2.13 -23.39 1.93
N GLN A 128 1.88 -23.09 3.21
CA GLN A 128 0.91 -23.79 4.05
C GLN A 128 -0.51 -23.73 3.47
N PHE A 129 -0.95 -22.54 3.03
CA PHE A 129 -2.26 -22.34 2.46
C PHE A 129 -2.45 -23.14 1.16
N MET A 130 -1.48 -23.05 0.25
CA MET A 130 -1.51 -23.78 -1.02
C MET A 130 -1.44 -25.30 -0.78
N ALA A 131 -0.59 -25.78 0.14
CA ALA A 131 -0.49 -27.17 0.49
C ALA A 131 -1.83 -27.74 0.96
N GLU A 132 -2.52 -27.03 1.86
CA GLU A 132 -3.82 -27.46 2.36
C GLU A 132 -4.89 -27.44 1.26
N LYS A 133 -4.90 -26.41 0.40
CA LYS A 133 -5.81 -26.33 -0.76
C LYS A 133 -5.58 -27.48 -1.74
N ILE A 134 -4.33 -27.84 -2.01
CA ILE A 134 -3.98 -28.98 -2.88
C ILE A 134 -4.38 -30.29 -2.23
N ARG A 135 -4.15 -30.44 -0.92
CA ARG A 135 -4.52 -31.65 -0.16
C ARG A 135 -6.03 -31.89 -0.15
N GLN A 136 -6.82 -30.82 -0.08
CA GLN A 136 -8.30 -30.86 -0.10
C GLN A 136 -8.88 -30.89 -1.51
N ALA A 137 -8.06 -30.74 -2.54
CA ALA A 137 -8.55 -30.70 -3.92
C ALA A 137 -9.21 -32.04 -4.32
N PRO A 138 -10.35 -32.00 -5.04
CA PRO A 138 -10.97 -33.21 -5.55
C PRO A 138 -10.14 -33.84 -6.68
N GLY A 139 -10.08 -35.16 -6.72
CA GLY A 139 -9.44 -35.88 -7.82
C GLY A 139 -8.33 -36.81 -7.39
N LYS A 140 -8.05 -37.82 -8.27
CA LYS A 140 -7.03 -38.83 -8.03
C LYS A 140 -5.63 -38.43 -8.48
N ARG A 141 -5.55 -37.45 -9.39
CA ARG A 141 -4.30 -36.92 -9.93
C ARG A 141 -4.40 -35.40 -9.99
N ILE A 142 -3.52 -34.75 -9.26
CA ILE A 142 -3.47 -33.30 -9.15
C ILE A 142 -2.16 -32.83 -9.76
N VAL A 143 -2.22 -31.82 -10.60
CA VAL A 143 -1.07 -31.11 -11.15
C VAL A 143 -1.09 -29.69 -10.61
N ALA A 144 -0.11 -29.33 -9.80
CA ALA A 144 0.03 -27.98 -9.26
C ALA A 144 1.07 -27.18 -10.07
N VAL A 145 0.68 -26.02 -10.57
CA VAL A 145 1.57 -25.07 -11.22
C VAL A 145 1.79 -23.89 -10.26
N VAL A 146 3.00 -23.77 -9.76
CA VAL A 146 3.37 -22.79 -8.73
C VAL A 146 4.67 -22.07 -9.09
N GLY A 147 4.90 -20.90 -8.51
CA GLY A 147 6.17 -20.20 -8.64
C GLY A 147 7.33 -21.00 -8.03
N ALA A 148 8.50 -20.98 -8.67
CA ALA A 148 9.67 -21.77 -8.26
C ALA A 148 10.04 -21.58 -6.77
N GLY A 149 9.88 -20.37 -6.23
CA GLY A 149 10.16 -20.05 -4.83
C GLY A 149 9.27 -20.75 -3.81
N HIS A 150 8.12 -21.27 -4.25
CA HIS A 150 7.18 -21.99 -3.38
C HIS A 150 7.37 -23.53 -3.40
N VAL A 151 8.05 -24.08 -4.41
CA VAL A 151 8.12 -25.52 -4.62
C VAL A 151 8.68 -26.25 -3.40
N LYS A 152 9.81 -25.78 -2.86
CA LYS A 152 10.48 -26.40 -1.72
C LYS A 152 9.61 -26.36 -0.45
N GLY A 153 9.08 -25.18 -0.13
CA GLY A 153 8.23 -24.98 1.05
C GLY A 153 6.92 -25.76 0.94
N LEU A 154 6.24 -25.63 -0.20
CA LEU A 154 5.00 -26.35 -0.48
C LEU A 154 5.16 -27.87 -0.32
N THR A 155 6.25 -28.45 -0.87
CA THR A 155 6.50 -29.90 -0.78
C THR A 155 6.64 -30.37 0.68
N LEU A 156 7.27 -29.56 1.54
CA LEU A 156 7.41 -29.88 2.97
C LEU A 156 6.08 -29.77 3.72
N GLU A 157 5.21 -28.85 3.29
CA GLU A 157 3.95 -28.59 3.97
C GLU A 157 2.78 -29.48 3.49
N LEU A 158 2.92 -30.21 2.36
CA LEU A 158 1.89 -31.13 1.85
C LEU A 158 1.58 -32.29 2.81
N GLU A 159 2.54 -32.68 3.63
CA GLU A 159 2.37 -33.79 4.61
C GLU A 159 1.72 -33.30 5.92
N ARG A 160 1.48 -32.00 6.08
CA ARG A 160 0.97 -31.38 7.29
C ARG A 160 -0.44 -30.86 7.07
N GLU A 161 -1.24 -30.86 8.14
CA GLU A 161 -2.56 -30.22 8.13
C GLU A 161 -2.46 -28.77 8.54
N HIS A 162 -3.15 -27.90 7.81
CA HIS A 162 -3.16 -26.47 8.08
C HIS A 162 -4.58 -25.92 8.20
N ASN A 163 -4.76 -24.97 9.11
CA ASN A 163 -6.05 -24.31 9.31
C ASN A 163 -6.19 -23.13 8.34
N LEU A 164 -6.91 -23.32 7.22
CA LEU A 164 -7.16 -22.28 6.24
C LEU A 164 -7.82 -21.04 6.85
N ALA A 165 -8.77 -21.20 7.78
CA ALA A 165 -9.46 -20.09 8.41
C ALA A 165 -8.51 -19.19 9.24
N GLU A 166 -7.52 -19.78 9.88
CA GLU A 166 -6.48 -19.05 10.60
C GLU A 166 -5.56 -18.28 9.63
N LEU A 167 -5.15 -18.93 8.53
CA LEU A 167 -4.32 -18.33 7.50
C LEU A 167 -5.03 -17.20 6.73
N GLU A 168 -6.35 -17.22 6.65
CA GLU A 168 -7.18 -16.17 6.07
C GLU A 168 -7.51 -15.03 7.07
N THR A 169 -7.44 -15.31 8.37
CA THR A 169 -7.76 -14.32 9.39
C THR A 169 -6.73 -13.21 9.44
N VAL A 170 -7.17 -11.97 9.21
CA VAL A 170 -6.29 -10.80 9.30
C VAL A 170 -6.20 -10.35 10.76
N PRO A 171 -4.98 -10.27 11.35
CA PRO A 171 -4.81 -9.84 12.74
C PRO A 171 -5.48 -8.48 12.99
N PRO A 172 -6.05 -8.24 14.18
CA PRO A 172 -6.65 -6.94 14.50
C PRO A 172 -5.59 -5.82 14.46
N PRO A 173 -6.00 -4.57 14.20
CA PRO A 173 -5.08 -3.43 14.23
C PRO A 173 -4.49 -3.27 15.62
N GLY A 174 -3.20 -2.93 15.70
CA GLY A 174 -2.51 -2.74 16.96
C GLY A 174 -3.14 -1.62 17.80
N LYS A 175 -3.24 -1.81 19.12
CA LYS A 175 -3.83 -0.84 20.06
C LYS A 175 -3.18 0.54 19.96
N LEU A 176 -1.85 0.61 19.75
CA LEU A 176 -1.12 1.87 19.57
C LEU A 176 -1.68 2.71 18.41
N GLY A 177 -2.03 2.08 17.28
CA GLY A 177 -2.62 2.79 16.14
C GLY A 177 -3.97 3.42 16.48
N ILE A 178 -4.78 2.75 17.32
CA ILE A 178 -6.07 3.28 17.78
C ILE A 178 -5.85 4.46 18.71
N TRP A 179 -4.93 4.33 19.67
CA TRP A 179 -4.58 5.41 20.61
C TRP A 179 -4.03 6.65 19.88
N LEU A 180 -3.11 6.46 18.93
CA LEU A 180 -2.59 7.58 18.12
C LEU A 180 -3.69 8.23 17.28
N LYS A 181 -4.57 7.43 16.70
CA LYS A 181 -5.66 7.90 15.83
C LYS A 181 -6.62 8.84 16.56
N TRP A 182 -6.95 8.55 17.80
CA TRP A 182 -7.87 9.36 18.63
C TRP A 182 -7.15 10.30 19.59
N GLY A 183 -5.98 9.90 20.09
CA GLY A 183 -5.23 10.64 21.09
C GLY A 183 -4.61 11.93 20.53
N ILE A 184 -4.07 11.91 19.31
CA ILE A 184 -3.48 13.11 18.71
C ILE A 184 -4.55 14.20 18.48
N PRO A 185 -5.70 13.94 17.82
CA PRO A 185 -6.77 14.93 17.71
C PRO A 185 -7.28 15.42 19.07
N ALA A 186 -7.48 14.52 20.02
CA ALA A 186 -7.95 14.87 21.36
C ALA A 186 -6.93 15.76 22.10
N LEU A 187 -5.63 15.49 21.96
CA LEU A 187 -4.57 16.31 22.52
C LEU A 187 -4.60 17.74 21.95
N ILE A 188 -4.71 17.87 20.62
CA ILE A 188 -4.73 19.19 19.97
C ILE A 188 -5.95 20.00 20.41
N VAL A 189 -7.13 19.38 20.39
CA VAL A 189 -8.36 20.05 20.88
C VAL A 189 -8.23 20.40 22.37
N GLY A 190 -7.64 19.51 23.18
CA GLY A 190 -7.39 19.76 24.60
C GLY A 190 -6.43 20.92 24.87
N LEU A 191 -5.34 21.05 24.08
CA LEU A 191 -4.42 22.18 24.19
C LEU A 191 -5.09 23.51 23.85
N ILE A 192 -5.89 23.55 22.78
CA ILE A 192 -6.65 24.76 22.39
C ILE A 192 -7.66 25.11 23.48
N ALA A 193 -8.39 24.12 24.02
CA ALA A 193 -9.34 24.32 25.10
C ALA A 193 -8.64 24.82 26.39
N TYR A 194 -7.51 24.24 26.74
CA TYR A 194 -6.70 24.69 27.88
C TYR A 194 -6.29 26.15 27.74
N GLY A 195 -5.86 26.58 26.54
CA GLY A 195 -5.56 27.97 26.24
C GLY A 195 -6.75 28.90 26.58
N PHE A 196 -7.99 28.52 26.19
CA PHE A 196 -9.21 29.33 26.46
C PHE A 196 -9.56 29.44 27.94
N PHE A 197 -9.38 28.36 28.70
CA PHE A 197 -9.84 28.31 30.10
C PHE A 197 -8.77 28.68 31.13
N ALA A 198 -7.50 28.50 30.79
CA ALA A 198 -6.39 28.60 31.74
C ALA A 198 -5.37 29.70 31.45
N ILE A 199 -5.35 30.24 30.21
CA ILE A 199 -4.36 31.24 29.79
C ILE A 199 -5.06 32.52 29.35
N ASP A 200 -5.41 32.62 28.05
CA ASP A 200 -6.04 33.78 27.43
C ASP A 200 -6.77 33.38 26.15
N THR A 201 -7.85 34.11 25.84
CA THR A 201 -8.59 33.94 24.58
C THR A 201 -7.76 34.27 23.36
N ASP A 202 -6.90 35.30 23.41
CA ASP A 202 -6.04 35.70 22.30
C ASP A 202 -5.01 34.62 21.95
N VAL A 203 -4.42 33.97 22.95
CA VAL A 203 -3.52 32.81 22.76
C VAL A 203 -4.25 31.67 22.06
N SER A 204 -5.48 31.37 22.45
CA SER A 204 -6.26 30.31 21.83
C SER A 204 -6.64 30.62 20.38
N ILE A 205 -6.96 31.86 20.06
CA ILE A 205 -7.22 32.30 18.70
C ILE A 205 -5.94 32.14 17.84
N GLU A 206 -4.78 32.53 18.38
CA GLU A 206 -3.49 32.31 17.72
C GLU A 206 -3.19 30.82 17.51
N MET A 207 -3.48 29.95 18.47
CA MET A 207 -3.36 28.51 18.33
C MET A 207 -4.20 27.98 17.16
N ILE A 208 -5.47 28.39 17.06
CA ILE A 208 -6.38 28.00 15.98
C ILE A 208 -5.86 28.50 14.63
N GLN A 209 -5.37 29.73 14.56
CA GLN A 209 -4.82 30.31 13.34
C GLN A 209 -3.56 29.56 12.90
N ARG A 210 -2.62 29.30 13.78
CA ARG A 210 -1.41 28.51 13.49
C ARG A 210 -1.75 27.10 13.05
N TRP A 211 -2.66 26.44 13.74
CA TRP A 211 -3.17 25.14 13.35
C TRP A 211 -3.72 25.11 11.95
N PHE A 212 -4.62 26.05 11.65
CA PHE A 212 -5.28 26.17 10.37
C PHE A 212 -4.28 26.42 9.23
N LEU A 213 -3.40 27.39 9.41
CA LEU A 213 -2.43 27.80 8.39
C LEU A 213 -1.40 26.66 8.14
N ILE A 214 -0.83 26.09 9.19
CA ILE A 214 0.22 25.06 9.03
C ILE A 214 -0.36 23.81 8.37
N ASN A 215 -1.46 23.28 8.92
CA ASN A 215 -2.07 22.06 8.39
C ASN A 215 -2.63 22.23 6.99
N GLY A 216 -3.33 23.33 6.76
CA GLY A 216 -3.89 23.68 5.45
C GLY A 216 -2.82 23.89 4.39
N THR A 217 -1.78 24.67 4.70
CA THR A 217 -0.68 24.95 3.76
C THR A 217 0.08 23.70 3.37
N LEU A 218 0.44 22.84 4.33
CA LEU A 218 1.18 21.61 4.04
C LEU A 218 0.35 20.61 3.23
N SER A 219 -0.95 20.52 3.49
CA SER A 219 -1.85 19.69 2.67
C SER A 219 -2.03 20.25 1.25
N ALA A 220 -2.13 21.58 1.11
CA ALA A 220 -2.19 22.26 -0.18
C ALA A 220 -0.91 22.06 -1.00
N ILE A 221 0.27 22.17 -0.36
CA ILE A 221 1.57 21.90 -0.99
C ILE A 221 1.63 20.46 -1.47
N GLY A 222 1.23 19.48 -0.64
CA GLY A 222 1.16 18.08 -1.05
C GLY A 222 0.27 17.88 -2.29
N THR A 223 -0.91 18.51 -2.30
CA THR A 223 -1.84 18.48 -3.44
C THR A 223 -1.24 19.13 -4.69
N ALA A 224 -0.50 20.24 -4.53
CA ALA A 224 0.18 20.91 -5.63
C ALA A 224 1.31 20.06 -6.24
N ILE A 225 2.08 19.35 -5.42
CA ILE A 225 3.11 18.38 -5.87
C ILE A 225 2.49 17.25 -6.72
N ALA A 226 1.25 16.85 -6.41
CA ALA A 226 0.49 15.91 -7.23
C ALA A 226 -0.05 16.51 -8.54
N PHE A 227 0.20 17.80 -8.83
CA PHE A 227 -0.43 18.57 -9.91
C PHE A 227 -1.96 18.54 -9.84
N GLY A 228 -2.51 18.62 -8.62
CA GLY A 228 -3.94 18.74 -8.39
C GLY A 228 -4.50 20.03 -9.02
N HIS A 229 -5.77 20.00 -9.37
CA HIS A 229 -6.46 21.17 -9.90
C HIS A 229 -6.43 22.32 -8.86
N PRO A 230 -6.34 23.61 -9.25
CA PRO A 230 -6.32 24.74 -8.29
C PRO A 230 -7.46 24.72 -7.27
N ILE A 231 -8.67 24.35 -7.69
CA ILE A 231 -9.81 24.18 -6.78
C ILE A 231 -9.55 23.04 -5.77
N THR A 232 -8.92 21.93 -6.20
CA THR A 232 -8.55 20.83 -5.32
C THR A 232 -7.49 21.25 -4.31
N ILE A 233 -6.51 22.08 -4.72
CA ILE A 233 -5.49 22.64 -3.83
C ILE A 233 -6.14 23.53 -2.77
N ALA A 234 -7.04 24.42 -3.17
CA ALA A 234 -7.80 25.26 -2.25
C ALA A 234 -8.70 24.42 -1.32
N THR A 235 -9.32 23.36 -1.84
CA THR A 235 -10.10 22.43 -1.04
C THR A 235 -9.24 21.71 0.00
N ALA A 236 -8.04 21.24 -0.37
CA ALA A 236 -7.10 20.60 0.54
C ALA A 236 -6.67 21.56 1.66
N PHE A 237 -6.40 22.83 1.33
CA PHE A 237 -6.07 23.87 2.30
C PHE A 237 -7.16 24.06 3.34
N VAL A 238 -8.42 24.18 2.91
CA VAL A 238 -9.54 24.42 3.82
C VAL A 238 -9.94 23.15 4.59
N ALA A 239 -9.96 22.00 3.92
CA ALA A 239 -10.47 20.77 4.52
C ALA A 239 -9.48 20.12 5.51
N ALA A 240 -8.17 20.21 5.27
CA ALA A 240 -7.17 19.50 6.06
C ALA A 240 -7.21 19.84 7.56
N PRO A 241 -7.31 21.10 8.01
CA PRO A 241 -7.35 21.43 9.43
C PRO A 241 -8.51 20.77 10.19
N PHE A 242 -9.65 20.61 9.54
CA PHE A 242 -10.85 19.98 10.14
C PHE A 242 -10.78 18.47 10.08
N THR A 243 -10.37 17.93 8.94
CA THR A 243 -10.32 16.47 8.74
C THR A 243 -9.21 15.81 9.54
N SER A 244 -8.11 16.52 9.83
CA SER A 244 -7.03 16.02 10.68
C SER A 244 -7.45 15.88 12.15
N LEU A 245 -8.47 16.62 12.59
CA LEU A 245 -9.08 16.48 13.91
C LEU A 245 -10.18 15.40 13.94
N ASN A 246 -10.61 14.90 12.78
CA ASN A 246 -11.61 13.85 12.67
C ASN A 246 -10.97 12.56 12.12
N PRO A 247 -10.70 11.55 12.97
CA PRO A 247 -10.06 10.32 12.54
C PRO A 247 -10.90 9.45 11.59
N ALA A 248 -12.16 9.78 11.35
CA ALA A 248 -13.03 9.07 10.41
C ALA A 248 -12.90 9.59 8.96
N VAL A 249 -12.38 10.81 8.77
CA VAL A 249 -12.26 11.45 7.44
C VAL A 249 -10.83 11.91 7.21
N ALA A 250 -10.22 11.47 6.13
CA ALA A 250 -8.88 11.91 5.77
C ALA A 250 -8.93 13.09 4.79
N ALA A 251 -8.02 14.07 4.93
CA ALA A 251 -7.95 15.26 4.07
C ALA A 251 -7.87 14.89 2.58
N GLY A 252 -7.08 13.88 2.25
CA GLY A 252 -6.94 13.40 0.88
C GLY A 252 -8.21 12.78 0.30
N TRP A 253 -9.15 12.30 1.12
CA TRP A 253 -10.42 11.81 0.58
C TRP A 253 -11.24 12.96 0.01
N VAL A 254 -11.31 14.08 0.73
CA VAL A 254 -12.02 15.26 0.28
C VAL A 254 -11.37 15.83 -0.99
N ALA A 255 -10.05 16.03 -0.96
CA ALA A 255 -9.28 16.50 -2.11
C ALA A 255 -9.40 15.57 -3.32
N GLY A 256 -9.24 14.25 -3.10
CA GLY A 256 -9.33 13.25 -4.18
C GLY A 256 -10.72 13.13 -4.80
N LEU A 257 -11.79 13.31 -4.03
CA LEU A 257 -13.15 13.34 -4.57
C LEU A 257 -13.37 14.57 -5.45
N VAL A 258 -12.91 15.74 -5.00
CA VAL A 258 -12.98 16.99 -5.79
C VAL A 258 -12.17 16.84 -7.08
N GLU A 259 -10.94 16.31 -7.00
CA GLU A 259 -10.10 16.06 -8.18
C GLU A 259 -10.76 15.10 -9.16
N ALA A 260 -11.33 13.99 -8.66
CA ALA A 260 -12.05 13.03 -9.50
C ALA A 260 -13.28 13.64 -10.19
N PHE A 261 -13.98 14.54 -9.50
CA PHE A 261 -15.13 15.24 -10.07
C PHE A 261 -14.74 16.24 -11.15
N LEU A 262 -13.64 16.96 -10.94
CA LEU A 262 -13.15 17.98 -11.88
C LEU A 262 -12.51 17.37 -13.13
N ARG A 263 -11.68 16.32 -12.96
CA ARG A 263 -10.92 15.73 -14.07
C ARG A 263 -11.63 14.59 -14.79
N LYS A 264 -12.65 13.96 -14.20
CA LYS A 264 -13.49 12.92 -14.81
C LYS A 264 -12.67 11.87 -15.56
N PRO A 265 -12.06 10.89 -14.88
CA PRO A 265 -11.28 9.82 -15.52
C PRO A 265 -12.05 9.18 -16.66
N GLN A 266 -11.40 8.93 -17.79
CA GLN A 266 -11.98 8.35 -18.99
C GLN A 266 -11.60 6.86 -19.08
N VAL A 267 -12.31 6.10 -19.93
CA VAL A 267 -12.02 4.68 -20.16
C VAL A 267 -10.57 4.48 -20.62
N ARG A 268 -10.06 5.36 -21.49
CA ARG A 268 -8.66 5.35 -21.94
C ARG A 268 -7.65 5.45 -20.80
N ASP A 269 -7.98 6.16 -19.70
CA ASP A 269 -7.09 6.28 -18.54
C ASP A 269 -6.95 4.92 -17.81
N PHE A 270 -7.99 4.06 -17.88
CA PHE A 270 -7.94 2.69 -17.39
C PHE A 270 -7.19 1.76 -18.33
N GLU A 271 -7.42 1.88 -19.64
CA GLU A 271 -6.77 1.05 -20.66
C GLU A 271 -5.25 1.28 -20.68
N ASN A 272 -4.82 2.53 -20.62
CA ASN A 272 -3.40 2.91 -20.63
C ASN A 272 -2.73 2.80 -19.25
N LEU A 273 -3.50 2.58 -18.18
CA LEU A 273 -3.00 2.60 -16.82
C LEU A 273 -1.75 1.72 -16.63
N ALA A 274 -1.80 0.49 -17.17
CA ALA A 274 -0.72 -0.47 -17.02
C ALA A 274 0.58 -0.06 -17.75
N ASP A 275 0.49 0.75 -18.80
CA ASP A 275 1.65 1.29 -19.53
C ASP A 275 2.14 2.57 -18.89
N ASP A 276 1.24 3.48 -18.54
CA ASP A 276 1.57 4.77 -17.94
C ASP A 276 2.34 4.62 -16.62
N ILE A 277 1.98 3.65 -15.77
CA ILE A 277 2.65 3.41 -14.49
C ILE A 277 4.07 2.80 -14.59
N THR A 278 4.51 2.39 -15.77
CA THR A 278 5.89 1.92 -15.97
C THR A 278 6.93 3.04 -15.89
N HIS A 279 6.49 4.30 -15.99
CA HIS A 279 7.34 5.48 -15.98
C HIS A 279 6.91 6.45 -14.89
N LEU A 280 7.87 7.06 -14.19
CA LEU A 280 7.58 7.99 -13.11
C LEU A 280 6.64 9.13 -13.53
N ARG A 281 6.84 9.69 -14.74
CA ARG A 281 5.99 10.75 -15.29
C ARG A 281 4.57 10.30 -15.57
N GLY A 282 4.35 9.04 -15.90
CA GLY A 282 3.04 8.47 -16.18
C GLY A 282 2.09 8.54 -14.99
N PHE A 283 2.63 8.47 -13.76
CA PHE A 283 1.81 8.65 -12.55
C PHE A 283 1.14 10.03 -12.46
N TRP A 284 1.76 11.07 -13.03
CA TRP A 284 1.19 12.42 -13.10
C TRP A 284 0.39 12.68 -14.37
N GLN A 285 0.61 11.91 -15.43
CA GLN A 285 -0.08 12.08 -16.71
C GLN A 285 -1.44 11.39 -16.75
N ASN A 286 -1.54 10.19 -16.19
CA ASN A 286 -2.80 9.45 -16.12
C ASN A 286 -3.71 10.04 -15.04
N ASN A 287 -4.98 10.32 -15.37
CA ASN A 287 -5.90 10.96 -14.44
C ASN A 287 -6.23 10.09 -13.22
N ILE A 288 -6.24 8.76 -13.34
CA ILE A 288 -6.52 7.86 -12.22
C ILE A 288 -5.39 7.91 -11.21
N THR A 289 -4.15 7.73 -11.67
CA THR A 289 -2.98 7.76 -10.78
C THR A 289 -2.77 9.14 -10.19
N ARG A 290 -3.03 10.21 -10.93
CA ARG A 290 -2.99 11.58 -10.41
C ARG A 290 -3.97 11.80 -9.26
N ILE A 291 -5.22 11.33 -9.38
CA ILE A 291 -6.19 11.38 -8.28
C ILE A 291 -5.65 10.64 -7.06
N LEU A 292 -5.03 9.46 -7.25
CA LEU A 292 -4.42 8.72 -6.14
C LEU A 292 -3.23 9.46 -5.52
N LEU A 293 -2.39 10.11 -6.34
CA LEU A 293 -1.30 10.98 -5.87
C LEU A 293 -1.84 12.17 -5.06
N VAL A 294 -2.92 12.82 -5.53
CA VAL A 294 -3.60 13.89 -4.77
C VAL A 294 -4.04 13.38 -3.40
N VAL A 295 -4.73 12.22 -3.34
CA VAL A 295 -5.14 11.61 -2.07
C VAL A 295 -3.94 11.36 -1.17
N MET A 296 -2.88 10.78 -1.71
CA MET A 296 -1.68 10.40 -0.95
C MET A 296 -0.93 11.63 -0.44
N PHE A 297 -0.62 12.58 -1.30
CA PHE A 297 0.17 13.75 -0.92
C PHE A 297 -0.60 14.75 -0.06
N ALA A 298 -1.92 14.91 -0.27
CA ALA A 298 -2.76 15.70 0.62
C ALA A 298 -2.79 15.12 2.03
N ASN A 299 -2.90 13.79 2.17
CA ASN A 299 -2.85 13.11 3.45
C ASN A 299 -1.46 13.21 4.11
N LEU A 300 -0.39 13.05 3.33
CA LEU A 300 0.97 13.19 3.83
C LEU A 300 1.22 14.62 4.32
N GLY A 301 0.83 15.62 3.54
CA GLY A 301 0.92 17.04 3.92
C GLY A 301 0.12 17.34 5.18
N SER A 302 -1.12 16.84 5.28
CA SER A 302 -1.94 16.97 6.48
C SER A 302 -1.35 16.25 7.71
N ALA A 303 -0.75 15.07 7.52
CA ALA A 303 -0.07 14.36 8.61
C ALA A 303 1.14 15.16 9.13
N ILE A 304 2.01 15.64 8.24
CA ILE A 304 3.14 16.51 8.61
C ILE A 304 2.62 17.79 9.27
N GLY A 305 1.55 18.37 8.72
CA GLY A 305 0.88 19.55 9.26
C GLY A 305 0.31 19.33 10.67
N THR A 306 -0.18 18.13 10.95
CA THR A 306 -0.67 17.76 12.29
C THR A 306 0.46 17.76 13.32
N PHE A 307 1.63 17.21 13.00
CA PHE A 307 2.77 17.24 13.91
C PHE A 307 3.37 18.64 14.03
N ALA A 308 3.60 19.34 12.92
CA ALA A 308 4.17 20.69 12.92
C ALA A 308 3.23 21.71 13.60
N GLY A 309 1.93 21.64 13.28
CA GLY A 309 0.90 22.48 13.90
C GLY A 309 0.73 22.19 15.37
N GLY A 310 0.72 20.93 15.77
CA GLY A 310 0.66 20.51 17.18
C GLY A 310 1.86 21.03 17.98
N PHE A 311 3.08 20.96 17.42
CA PHE A 311 4.27 21.54 18.05
C PHE A 311 4.17 23.07 18.14
N ALA A 312 3.73 23.74 17.07
CA ALA A 312 3.55 25.21 17.05
C ALA A 312 2.49 25.68 18.05
N ILE A 313 1.43 24.92 18.28
CA ILE A 313 0.44 25.19 19.32
C ILE A 313 1.05 25.02 20.72
N ALA A 314 1.74 23.90 20.94
CA ALA A 314 2.34 23.61 22.24
C ALA A 314 3.41 24.65 22.64
N SER A 315 4.08 25.31 21.68
CA SER A 315 5.07 26.35 21.94
C SER A 315 4.45 27.70 22.37
N LEU A 316 3.13 27.84 22.35
CA LEU A 316 2.42 29.03 22.85
C LEU A 316 1.98 28.91 24.31
N LEU A 317 2.07 27.69 24.87
CA LEU A 317 1.80 27.37 26.28
C LEU A 317 3.05 27.51 27.14
#